data_a41eeaaaf988465491fc40b201e4c305
#
_entry.id   a41eeaaaf988465491fc40b201e4c305
#
_cell.length_a   1.000
_cell.length_b   1.000
_cell.length_c   1.000
_cell.angle_alpha   90.00
_cell.angle_beta   90.00
_cell.angle_gamma   90.00
#
_symmetry.space_group_name_H-M   'P 1'
#
loop_
_entity.id
_entity.type
_entity.pdbx_description
1 polymer ?
#
loop_
_entity_poly.entity_id
_entity_poly.type
_entity_poly.pdbx_seq_one_letter_code
_entity_poly.pdbx_strand_id
1 'polypeptide(L)'
;MNKLCMIVVALSAYVTAADSVKTENGTLEGVVNSDSSVRIFRGVPFAAAPVGTLRWQPPQPVPSWSGIRKADEFGAHCTQGQVFSDIVFRDKEMSEDCLNLTVWAPAKPAAARLPVYVWFYGGGFSAGAGDEPRYDGESFAKRGIVVVNVN
;
A
#
# COMPACT_ATOMS: atom_id res chain seq x y z
N MET A 1 16.15 -55.87 -18.94
CA MET A 1 16.85 -54.58 -18.77
C MET A 1 15.79 -53.46 -18.78
N ASN A 2 15.31 -53.06 -17.60
CA ASN A 2 14.29 -52.02 -17.47
C ASN A 2 15.00 -50.64 -17.37
N LYS A 3 14.74 -49.80 -18.37
CA LYS A 3 15.19 -48.39 -18.32
C LYS A 3 14.16 -47.59 -17.54
N LEU A 4 14.52 -47.22 -16.32
CA LEU A 4 13.76 -46.28 -15.48
C LEU A 4 13.92 -44.85 -16.06
N CYS A 5 12.86 -44.32 -16.63
CA CYS A 5 12.82 -42.96 -17.16
C CYS A 5 12.52 -42.02 -16.00
N MET A 6 13.55 -41.29 -15.56
CA MET A 6 13.44 -40.29 -14.48
C MET A 6 12.84 -39.01 -15.09
N ILE A 7 11.58 -38.70 -14.77
CA ILE A 7 10.94 -37.43 -15.15
C ILE A 7 11.38 -36.39 -14.10
N VAL A 8 12.25 -35.48 -14.52
CA VAL A 8 12.61 -34.29 -13.73
C VAL A 8 11.52 -33.24 -13.93
N VAL A 9 10.64 -33.07 -12.94
CA VAL A 9 9.69 -31.97 -12.92
C VAL A 9 10.42 -30.73 -12.46
N ALA A 10 10.72 -29.84 -13.38
CA ALA A 10 11.25 -28.50 -13.07
C ALA A 10 10.12 -27.68 -12.45
N LEU A 11 10.19 -27.46 -11.13
CA LEU A 11 9.33 -26.51 -10.41
C LEU A 11 9.77 -25.09 -10.80
N SER A 12 9.10 -24.49 -11.77
CA SER A 12 9.28 -23.06 -12.07
C SER A 12 8.70 -22.24 -10.93
N ALA A 13 9.57 -21.73 -10.06
CA ALA A 13 9.19 -20.70 -9.10
C ALA A 13 8.79 -19.45 -9.88
N TYR A 14 7.50 -19.11 -9.87
CA TYR A 14 7.02 -17.82 -10.33
C TYR A 14 7.55 -16.76 -9.34
N VAL A 15 8.67 -16.14 -9.66
CA VAL A 15 9.11 -14.91 -9.02
C VAL A 15 8.14 -13.83 -9.51
N THR A 16 7.17 -13.47 -8.68
CA THR A 16 6.39 -12.25 -8.91
C THR A 16 7.40 -11.10 -8.92
N ALA A 17 7.50 -10.39 -10.04
CA ALA A 17 8.39 -9.25 -10.15
C ALA A 17 8.03 -8.25 -9.05
N ALA A 18 8.90 -8.14 -8.06
CA ALA A 18 8.76 -7.14 -7.02
C ALA A 18 8.93 -5.79 -7.69
N ASP A 19 7.93 -4.93 -7.54
CA ASP A 19 7.93 -3.60 -8.14
C ASP A 19 8.47 -2.58 -7.14
N SER A 20 9.66 -2.06 -7.40
CA SER A 20 10.31 -1.12 -6.48
C SER A 20 10.29 0.31 -7.01
N VAL A 21 10.17 1.26 -6.08
CA VAL A 21 10.26 2.69 -6.34
C VAL A 21 11.17 3.35 -5.32
N LYS A 22 12.07 4.23 -5.80
CA LYS A 22 12.93 5.05 -4.94
C LYS A 22 12.18 6.33 -4.56
N THR A 23 12.12 6.61 -3.28
CA THR A 23 11.60 7.86 -2.70
C THR A 23 12.75 8.65 -2.05
N GLU A 24 12.46 9.84 -1.57
CA GLU A 24 13.44 10.64 -0.78
C GLU A 24 13.87 9.94 0.50
N ASN A 25 12.97 9.13 1.11
CA ASN A 25 13.21 8.48 2.39
C ASN A 25 13.84 7.09 2.26
N GLY A 26 13.81 6.48 1.06
CA GLY A 26 14.34 5.13 0.82
C GLY A 26 13.62 4.42 -0.33
N THR A 27 13.86 3.12 -0.47
CA THR A 27 13.24 2.31 -1.51
C THR A 27 12.04 1.56 -0.96
N LEU A 28 10.91 1.62 -1.67
CA LEU A 28 9.70 0.85 -1.41
C LEU A 28 9.60 -0.31 -2.39
N GLU A 29 9.10 -1.44 -1.93
CA GLU A 29 8.74 -2.58 -2.78
C GLU A 29 7.27 -2.89 -2.58
N GLY A 30 6.48 -2.66 -3.62
CA GLY A 30 5.05 -2.93 -3.66
C GLY A 30 4.75 -4.26 -4.34
N VAL A 31 3.48 -4.43 -4.69
CA VAL A 31 2.97 -5.57 -5.45
C VAL A 31 2.34 -5.13 -6.76
N VAL A 32 2.17 -6.05 -7.68
CA VAL A 32 1.35 -5.86 -8.87
C VAL A 32 0.06 -6.66 -8.72
N ASN A 33 -1.03 -6.17 -9.33
CA ASN A 33 -2.29 -6.89 -9.35
C ASN A 33 -2.21 -8.15 -10.24
N SER A 34 -3.26 -8.97 -10.24
CA SER A 34 -3.29 -10.28 -10.90
C SER A 34 -3.03 -10.25 -12.39
N ASP A 35 -3.41 -9.18 -13.09
CA ASP A 35 -3.20 -9.00 -14.54
C ASP A 35 -1.95 -8.14 -14.86
N SER A 36 -1.15 -7.82 -13.86
CA SER A 36 0.07 -7.01 -13.96
C SER A 36 -0.13 -5.61 -14.56
N SER A 37 -1.34 -5.09 -14.54
CA SER A 37 -1.70 -3.78 -15.10
C SER A 37 -1.58 -2.64 -14.10
N VAL A 38 -1.55 -2.95 -12.79
CA VAL A 38 -1.53 -1.97 -11.70
C VAL A 38 -0.47 -2.32 -10.67
N ARG A 39 0.33 -1.32 -10.31
CA ARG A 39 1.29 -1.34 -9.21
C ARG A 39 0.60 -0.84 -7.94
N ILE A 40 0.79 -1.51 -6.82
CA ILE A 40 0.12 -1.18 -5.56
C ILE A 40 1.17 -1.07 -4.46
N PHE A 41 1.20 0.06 -3.77
CA PHE A 41 2.05 0.30 -2.61
C PHE A 41 1.15 0.60 -1.41
N ARG A 42 1.17 -0.26 -0.41
CA ARG A 42 0.33 -0.18 0.79
C ARG A 42 1.15 0.18 2.02
N GLY A 43 0.56 0.85 3.00
CA GLY A 43 1.24 1.19 4.24
C GLY A 43 2.45 2.11 4.07
N VAL A 44 2.41 2.98 3.05
CA VAL A 44 3.48 3.94 2.78
C VAL A 44 3.39 5.09 3.80
N PRO A 45 4.39 5.29 4.67
CA PRO A 45 4.33 6.36 5.65
C PRO A 45 4.44 7.73 4.96
N PHE A 46 3.62 8.70 5.38
CA PHE A 46 3.72 10.08 4.92
C PHE A 46 4.19 11.05 6.02
N ALA A 47 4.25 10.59 7.26
CA ALA A 47 4.84 11.31 8.39
C ALA A 47 5.46 10.32 9.39
N ALA A 48 6.26 10.80 10.33
CA ALA A 48 6.72 10.02 11.47
C ALA A 48 5.53 9.59 12.33
N ALA A 49 5.62 8.40 12.96
CA ALA A 49 4.59 7.91 13.86
C ALA A 49 4.29 8.92 14.97
N PRO A 50 3.04 9.36 15.18
CA PRO A 50 2.65 10.36 16.16
C PRO A 50 2.52 9.75 17.58
N VAL A 51 3.55 9.05 18.02
CA VAL A 51 3.56 8.31 19.29
C VAL A 51 4.48 8.98 20.34
N GLY A 52 4.29 8.63 21.59
CA GLY A 52 5.12 9.15 22.69
C GLY A 52 5.12 10.69 22.75
N THR A 53 6.28 11.29 22.64
CA THR A 53 6.45 12.75 22.67
C THR A 53 5.94 13.47 21.42
N LEU A 54 5.67 12.74 20.33
CA LEU A 54 5.10 13.29 19.09
C LEU A 54 3.56 13.30 19.08
N ARG A 55 2.93 12.69 20.09
CA ARG A 55 1.46 12.72 20.22
C ARG A 55 0.98 14.17 20.38
N TRP A 56 -0.02 14.55 19.61
CA TRP A 56 -0.58 15.91 19.55
C TRP A 56 0.39 17.01 19.09
N GLN A 57 1.55 16.62 18.54
CA GLN A 57 2.47 17.55 17.91
C GLN A 57 2.18 17.67 16.40
N PRO A 58 2.61 18.76 15.75
CA PRO A 58 2.59 18.85 14.29
C PRO A 58 3.32 17.66 13.66
N PRO A 59 2.84 17.14 12.51
CA PRO A 59 3.48 16.02 11.83
C PRO A 59 4.97 16.29 11.57
N GLN A 60 5.80 15.28 11.82
CA GLN A 60 7.23 15.33 11.56
C GLN A 60 7.56 14.56 10.27
N PRO A 61 8.65 14.92 9.57
CA PRO A 61 9.10 14.21 8.38
C PRO A 61 9.30 12.72 8.65
N VAL A 62 9.01 11.90 7.64
CA VAL A 62 9.27 10.46 7.69
C VAL A 62 10.76 10.20 7.89
N PRO A 63 11.18 9.40 8.89
CA PRO A 63 12.57 8.98 9.01
C PRO A 63 13.02 8.19 7.77
N SER A 64 14.21 8.50 7.26
CA SER A 64 14.80 7.74 6.16
C SER A 64 15.17 6.32 6.60
N TRP A 65 15.10 5.37 5.69
CA TRP A 65 15.49 3.99 5.92
C TRP A 65 16.51 3.51 4.90
N SER A 66 17.32 2.53 5.29
CA SER A 66 18.25 1.81 4.41
C SER A 66 17.60 0.55 3.87
N GLY A 67 18.02 0.10 2.69
CA GLY A 67 17.49 -1.10 2.05
C GLY A 67 16.08 -0.90 1.47
N ILE A 68 15.35 -2.01 1.37
CA ILE A 68 14.02 -2.06 0.78
C ILE A 68 12.98 -2.21 1.90
N ARG A 69 12.02 -1.29 1.96
CA ARG A 69 10.83 -1.39 2.81
C ARG A 69 9.70 -2.02 2.01
N LYS A 70 9.13 -3.10 2.53
CA LYS A 70 7.94 -3.73 1.96
C LYS A 70 6.73 -2.80 2.09
N ALA A 71 5.97 -2.71 1.01
CA ALA A 71 4.75 -1.92 0.89
C ALA A 71 3.63 -2.80 0.28
N ASP A 72 3.51 -4.02 0.77
CA ASP A 72 2.63 -5.08 0.28
C ASP A 72 1.40 -5.29 1.18
N GLU A 73 1.41 -4.78 2.42
CA GLU A 73 0.30 -4.86 3.37
C GLU A 73 -0.22 -3.46 3.71
N PHE A 74 -1.53 -3.35 3.99
CA PHE A 74 -2.11 -2.11 4.48
C PHE A 74 -1.51 -1.76 5.84
N GLY A 75 -1.20 -0.49 6.06
CA GLY A 75 -0.79 0.01 7.36
C GLY A 75 -2.00 0.13 8.29
N ALA A 76 -1.75 0.14 9.60
CA ALA A 76 -2.79 0.24 10.62
C ALA A 76 -3.72 1.43 10.38
N HIS A 77 -5.02 1.24 10.65
CA HIS A 77 -5.94 2.36 10.76
C HIS A 77 -5.78 3.08 12.11
N CYS A 78 -6.17 4.35 12.16
CA CYS A 78 -6.02 5.14 13.38
C CYS A 78 -6.95 4.62 14.50
N THR A 79 -6.50 4.75 15.75
CA THR A 79 -7.26 4.35 16.93
C THR A 79 -8.61 5.05 16.95
N GLN A 80 -9.69 4.28 16.95
CA GLN A 80 -11.06 4.76 16.86
C GLN A 80 -12.04 3.77 17.50
N GLY A 81 -13.22 4.25 17.90
CA GLY A 81 -14.33 3.39 18.31
C GLY A 81 -15.10 2.86 17.10
N GLN A 82 -15.90 1.82 17.30
CA GLN A 82 -16.84 1.36 16.28
C GLN A 82 -18.04 2.30 16.22
N VAL A 83 -17.97 3.30 15.33
CA VAL A 83 -19.00 4.34 15.17
C VAL A 83 -20.04 3.94 14.12
N PHE A 84 -19.59 3.30 13.04
CA PHE A 84 -20.43 2.89 11.92
C PHE A 84 -20.33 1.37 11.73
N SER A 85 -21.48 0.71 11.48
CA SER A 85 -21.54 -0.74 11.33
C SER A 85 -21.11 -1.25 9.94
N ASP A 86 -20.98 -0.35 8.97
CA ASP A 86 -20.66 -0.66 7.56
C ASP A 86 -19.18 -0.44 7.19
N ILE A 87 -18.36 -0.02 8.15
CA ILE A 87 -16.92 0.11 7.96
C ILE A 87 -16.28 -1.28 8.00
N VAL A 88 -15.48 -1.57 6.99
CA VAL A 88 -14.69 -2.82 6.86
C VAL A 88 -13.24 -2.45 6.63
N PHE A 89 -12.36 -2.84 7.54
CA PHE A 89 -10.92 -2.65 7.40
C PHE A 89 -10.26 -3.83 6.70
N ARG A 90 -9.24 -3.57 5.89
CA ARG A 90 -8.37 -4.59 5.26
C ARG A 90 -7.03 -4.74 5.97
N ASP A 91 -6.69 -3.81 6.84
CA ASP A 91 -5.54 -3.92 7.72
C ASP A 91 -5.78 -4.96 8.85
N LYS A 92 -4.73 -5.20 9.65
CA LYS A 92 -4.75 -6.21 10.70
C LYS A 92 -5.07 -5.65 12.09
N GLU A 93 -4.88 -4.34 12.28
CA GLU A 93 -4.95 -3.71 13.60
C GLU A 93 -5.12 -2.21 13.54
N MET A 94 -5.64 -1.61 14.60
CA MET A 94 -5.59 -0.16 14.81
C MET A 94 -4.35 0.23 15.62
N SER A 95 -3.80 1.40 15.30
CA SER A 95 -2.60 1.92 15.97
C SER A 95 -2.60 3.44 15.98
N GLU A 96 -1.82 4.04 16.89
CA GLU A 96 -1.46 5.44 16.78
C GLU A 96 -0.45 5.69 15.65
N ASP A 97 0.35 4.68 15.26
CA ASP A 97 1.19 4.70 14.06
C ASP A 97 0.34 4.43 12.81
N CYS A 98 -0.49 5.39 12.46
CA CYS A 98 -1.47 5.27 11.39
C CYS A 98 -1.29 6.29 10.25
N LEU A 99 -0.22 7.11 10.27
CA LEU A 99 0.04 8.11 9.24
C LEU A 99 0.65 7.48 7.98
N ASN A 100 -0.15 6.66 7.34
CA ASN A 100 0.21 5.93 6.13
C ASN A 100 -0.80 6.17 5.01
N LEU A 101 -0.41 5.84 3.80
CA LEU A 101 -1.25 5.92 2.62
C LEU A 101 -1.07 4.69 1.74
N THR A 102 -2.00 4.50 0.82
CA THR A 102 -1.92 3.47 -0.23
C THR A 102 -1.94 4.12 -1.60
N VAL A 103 -1.08 3.65 -2.50
CA VAL A 103 -0.99 4.14 -3.88
C VAL A 103 -1.32 3.01 -4.84
N TRP A 104 -2.22 3.28 -5.79
CA TRP A 104 -2.44 2.47 -6.97
C TRP A 104 -1.97 3.26 -8.19
N ALA A 105 -1.10 2.68 -8.99
CA ALA A 105 -0.56 3.33 -10.18
C ALA A 105 -0.63 2.37 -11.37
N PRO A 106 -0.89 2.88 -12.60
CA PRO A 106 -0.75 2.06 -13.79
C PRO A 106 0.66 1.47 -13.89
N ALA A 107 0.77 0.22 -14.33
CA ALA A 107 2.06 -0.45 -14.55
C ALA A 107 2.81 0.06 -15.80
N LYS A 108 2.48 1.25 -16.29
CA LYS A 108 3.15 1.91 -17.41
C LYS A 108 4.45 2.60 -16.97
N PRO A 109 5.39 2.84 -17.90
CA PRO A 109 6.66 3.47 -17.55
C PRO A 109 6.51 4.79 -16.79
N ALA A 110 7.40 5.04 -15.84
CA ALA A 110 7.40 6.20 -14.93
C ALA A 110 7.50 7.57 -15.64
N ALA A 111 7.77 7.62 -16.92
CA ALA A 111 7.83 8.86 -17.71
C ALA A 111 6.46 9.48 -18.05
N ALA A 112 5.37 8.78 -17.81
CA ALA A 112 4.04 9.29 -18.07
C ALA A 112 3.62 10.25 -16.94
N ARG A 113 3.36 11.51 -17.26
CA ARG A 113 2.72 12.47 -16.33
C ARG A 113 1.24 12.14 -16.24
N LEU A 114 0.88 11.25 -15.32
CA LEU A 114 -0.49 10.82 -15.13
C LEU A 114 -1.22 11.73 -14.15
N PRO A 115 -2.54 11.90 -14.30
CA PRO A 115 -3.34 12.58 -13.29
C PRO A 115 -3.29 11.81 -11.96
N VAL A 116 -3.30 12.53 -10.85
CA VAL A 116 -3.31 11.97 -9.49
C VAL A 116 -4.65 12.32 -8.83
N TYR A 117 -5.32 11.30 -8.30
CA TYR A 117 -6.52 11.44 -7.49
C TYR A 117 -6.16 11.12 -6.03
N VAL A 118 -6.27 12.11 -5.16
CA VAL A 118 -6.03 11.96 -3.72
C VAL A 118 -7.37 11.87 -3.00
N TRP A 119 -7.55 10.81 -2.22
CA TRP A 119 -8.77 10.55 -1.48
C TRP A 119 -8.54 10.66 0.03
N PHE A 120 -9.35 11.46 0.67
CA PHE A 120 -9.50 11.54 2.12
C PHE A 120 -10.87 11.00 2.46
N TYR A 121 -10.92 9.91 3.21
CA TYR A 121 -12.19 9.25 3.57
C TYR A 121 -13.05 10.10 4.48
N GLY A 122 -14.37 9.87 4.44
CA GLY A 122 -15.34 10.47 5.34
C GLY A 122 -15.41 9.71 6.67
N GLY A 123 -16.19 10.24 7.61
CA GLY A 123 -16.42 9.61 8.92
C GLY A 123 -16.55 10.62 10.06
N GLY A 124 -16.75 11.91 9.72
CA GLY A 124 -17.00 12.97 10.69
C GLY A 124 -15.85 13.19 11.68
N PHE A 125 -14.62 12.96 11.26
CA PHE A 125 -13.41 12.98 12.11
C PHE A 125 -13.45 12.00 13.30
N SER A 126 -14.29 10.98 13.22
CA SER A 126 -14.52 10.04 14.33
C SER A 126 -14.12 8.61 13.97
N ALA A 127 -14.29 8.19 12.72
CA ALA A 127 -14.01 6.83 12.28
C ALA A 127 -13.80 6.77 10.75
N GLY A 128 -13.24 5.64 10.29
CA GLY A 128 -12.94 5.33 8.90
C GLY A 128 -11.47 5.02 8.67
N ALA A 129 -11.14 4.58 7.47
CA ALA A 129 -9.76 4.36 7.05
C ALA A 129 -9.64 4.39 5.52
N GLY A 130 -8.44 4.67 5.03
CA GLY A 130 -8.15 4.69 3.60
C GLY A 130 -8.10 3.31 2.95
N ASP A 131 -8.09 2.24 3.74
CA ASP A 131 -8.00 0.85 3.29
C ASP A 131 -9.36 0.17 3.06
N GLU A 132 -10.48 0.84 3.34
CA GLU A 132 -11.80 0.26 3.11
C GLU A 132 -11.97 -0.22 1.66
N PRO A 133 -12.55 -1.42 1.41
CA PRO A 133 -12.71 -1.97 0.07
C PRO A 133 -13.45 -1.05 -0.90
N ARG A 134 -14.38 -0.23 -0.39
CA ARG A 134 -15.14 0.74 -1.18
C ARG A 134 -14.28 1.84 -1.81
N TYR A 135 -13.07 2.05 -1.29
CA TYR A 135 -12.12 3.07 -1.75
C TYR A 135 -10.99 2.49 -2.61
N ASP A 136 -11.11 1.24 -3.06
CA ASP A 136 -10.07 0.59 -3.85
C ASP A 136 -9.81 1.34 -5.17
N GLY A 137 -8.54 1.71 -5.38
CA GLY A 137 -8.11 2.55 -6.50
C GLY A 137 -7.80 1.79 -7.79
N GLU A 138 -7.86 0.45 -7.80
CA GLU A 138 -7.41 -0.35 -8.95
C GLU A 138 -8.15 0.00 -10.24
N SER A 139 -9.47 0.19 -10.17
CA SER A 139 -10.30 0.52 -11.34
C SER A 139 -9.93 1.86 -11.98
N PHE A 140 -9.54 2.86 -11.19
CA PHE A 140 -9.03 4.14 -11.68
C PHE A 140 -7.62 4.00 -12.24
N ALA A 141 -6.76 3.23 -11.57
CA ALA A 141 -5.40 2.99 -12.03
C ALA A 141 -5.39 2.30 -13.41
N LYS A 142 -6.26 1.32 -13.64
CA LYS A 142 -6.46 0.69 -14.97
C LYS A 142 -6.86 1.68 -16.06
N ARG A 143 -7.46 2.82 -15.68
CA ARG A 143 -7.82 3.92 -16.61
C ARG A 143 -6.76 5.00 -16.75
N GLY A 144 -5.58 4.82 -16.18
CA GLY A 144 -4.46 5.74 -16.32
C GLY A 144 -4.41 6.85 -15.27
N ILE A 145 -5.06 6.69 -14.12
CA ILE A 145 -5.06 7.65 -13.01
C ILE A 145 -4.28 7.04 -11.84
N VAL A 146 -3.36 7.78 -11.26
CA VAL A 146 -2.74 7.40 -9.98
C VAL A 146 -3.71 7.72 -8.86
N VAL A 147 -3.99 6.75 -7.99
CA VAL A 147 -4.88 6.95 -6.83
C VAL A 147 -4.08 6.88 -5.56
N VAL A 148 -4.31 7.80 -4.66
CA VAL A 148 -3.68 7.89 -3.34
C VAL A 148 -4.78 7.98 -2.28
N ASN A 149 -4.92 6.93 -1.47
CA ASN A 149 -5.81 6.96 -0.31
C ASN A 149 -4.98 7.26 0.94
N VAL A 150 -5.37 8.27 1.67
CA VAL A 150 -4.63 8.78 2.84
C VAL A 150 -5.38 8.40 4.11
N ASN A 151 -4.66 7.85 5.03
CA ASN A 151 -5.14 7.63 6.40
C ASN A 151 -5.11 8.92 7.21
#